data_1389a306159ff4b40f59088a20df076a
#
_entry.id   1389a306159ff4b40f59088a20df076a
#
_cell.length_a   1.000
_cell.length_b   1.000
_cell.length_c   1.000
_cell.angle_alpha   90.00
_cell.angle_beta   90.00
_cell.angle_gamma   90.00
#
_symmetry.space_group_name_H-M   'P 1'
#
loop_
_entity.id
_entity.type
_entity.pdbx_description
1 polymer ?
#
loop_
_entity_poly.entity_id
_entity_poly.type
_entity_poly.pdbx_seq_one_letter_code
_entity_poly.pdbx_strand_id
1 'polypeptide(L)'
;LAARHRRDRETAVADALGVAGLEGFGDRDPATLSGGQAARVALMRSLLAEPDALLMDEAFSALDPERRQAFGGFVREQVRLRNIPALLVSHDAGDATFADGTPVRLA
;
A
#
# COMPACT_ATOMS: atom_id res chain seq x y z
N LEU A 1 -9.86 2.16 -28.99
CA LEU A 1 -8.96 2.87 -28.08
C LEU A 1 -9.48 2.85 -26.65
N ALA A 2 -10.74 3.24 -26.41
CA ALA A 2 -11.32 3.20 -25.08
C ALA A 2 -11.38 1.77 -24.53
N ALA A 3 -11.70 0.78 -25.35
CA ALA A 3 -11.74 -0.63 -24.95
C ALA A 3 -10.35 -1.14 -24.59
N ARG A 4 -9.31 -0.72 -25.32
CA ARG A 4 -7.92 -1.08 -25.02
C ARG A 4 -7.47 -0.50 -23.67
N HIS A 5 -7.78 0.76 -23.40
CA HIS A 5 -7.46 1.39 -22.12
C HIS A 5 -8.19 0.71 -20.96
N ARG A 6 -9.42 0.28 -21.19
CA ARG A 6 -10.19 -0.45 -20.19
C ARG A 6 -9.52 -1.80 -19.86
N ARG A 7 -9.14 -2.57 -20.86
CA ARG A 7 -8.45 -3.84 -20.67
C ARG A 7 -7.13 -3.66 -19.94
N ASP A 8 -6.35 -2.65 -20.30
CA ASP A 8 -5.08 -2.37 -19.68
C ASP A 8 -5.28 -2.04 -18.19
N ARG A 9 -6.33 -1.28 -17.86
CA ARG A 9 -6.67 -0.98 -16.47
C ARG A 9 -7.12 -2.21 -15.70
N GLU A 10 -7.97 -3.03 -16.29
CA GLU A 10 -8.44 -4.26 -15.65
C GLU A 10 -7.29 -5.22 -15.39
N THR A 11 -6.37 -5.36 -16.34
CA THR A 11 -5.16 -6.17 -16.18
C THR A 11 -4.27 -5.61 -15.07
N ALA A 12 -4.05 -4.29 -15.06
CA ALA A 12 -3.23 -3.66 -14.03
C ALA A 12 -3.85 -3.82 -12.64
N VAL A 13 -5.16 -3.70 -12.51
CA VAL A 13 -5.86 -3.92 -11.25
C VAL A 13 -5.73 -5.38 -10.80
N ALA A 14 -5.93 -6.33 -11.70
CA ALA A 14 -5.80 -7.76 -11.39
C ALA A 14 -4.37 -8.09 -10.94
N ASP A 15 -3.36 -7.57 -11.63
CA ASP A 15 -1.97 -7.78 -11.26
C ASP A 15 -1.67 -7.18 -9.88
N ALA A 16 -2.18 -5.99 -9.60
CA ALA A 16 -2.00 -5.32 -8.32
C ALA A 16 -2.65 -6.11 -7.18
N LEU A 17 -3.83 -6.66 -7.39
CA LEU A 17 -4.51 -7.50 -6.41
C LEU A 17 -3.72 -8.78 -6.16
N GLY A 18 -3.16 -9.39 -7.20
CA GLY A 18 -2.30 -10.56 -7.07
C GLY A 18 -1.07 -10.27 -6.22
N VAL A 19 -0.40 -9.13 -6.46
CA VAL A 19 0.75 -8.70 -5.65
C VAL A 19 0.37 -8.51 -4.18
N ALA A 20 -0.82 -7.98 -3.93
CA ALA A 20 -1.32 -7.77 -2.57
C ALA A 20 -1.83 -9.06 -1.90
N GLY A 21 -1.82 -10.19 -2.60
CA GLY A 21 -2.36 -11.45 -2.09
C GLY A 21 -3.89 -11.48 -2.09
N LEU A 22 -4.52 -10.70 -2.95
CA LEU A 22 -5.97 -10.54 -3.02
C LEU A 22 -6.52 -10.97 -4.38
N GLU A 23 -5.98 -12.02 -4.95
CA GLU A 23 -6.46 -12.56 -6.21
C GLU A 23 -7.94 -12.90 -6.12
N GLY A 24 -8.69 -12.51 -7.15
CA GLY A 24 -10.12 -12.76 -7.20
C GLY A 24 -10.98 -11.79 -6.40
N PHE A 25 -10.38 -10.78 -5.76
CA PHE A 25 -11.10 -9.81 -4.92
C PHE A 25 -11.57 -8.57 -5.69
N GLY A 26 -11.35 -8.52 -7.00
CA GLY A 26 -11.66 -7.32 -7.80
C GLY A 26 -13.13 -6.89 -7.74
N ASP A 27 -14.05 -7.84 -7.66
CA ASP A 27 -15.49 -7.59 -7.59
C ASP A 27 -16.03 -7.60 -6.16
N ARG A 28 -15.16 -7.74 -5.17
CA ARG A 28 -15.57 -7.84 -3.78
C ARG A 28 -15.88 -6.46 -3.21
N ASP A 29 -16.92 -6.37 -2.40
CA ASP A 29 -17.29 -5.16 -1.68
C ASP A 29 -16.14 -4.77 -0.73
N PRO A 30 -15.57 -3.55 -0.86
CA PRO A 30 -14.52 -3.08 0.03
C PRO A 30 -14.86 -3.19 1.52
N ALA A 31 -16.14 -3.06 1.88
CA ALA A 31 -16.59 -3.17 3.26
C ALA A 31 -16.37 -4.58 3.86
N THR A 32 -16.15 -5.60 3.01
CA THR A 32 -15.92 -6.97 3.47
C THR A 32 -14.46 -7.29 3.70
N LEU A 33 -13.55 -6.34 3.41
CA LEU A 33 -12.11 -6.55 3.57
C LEU A 33 -11.70 -6.40 5.04
N SER A 34 -10.72 -7.20 5.47
CA SER A 34 -10.08 -6.97 6.77
C SER A 34 -9.28 -5.66 6.74
N GLY A 35 -8.87 -5.16 7.91
CA GLY A 35 -8.05 -3.95 8.00
C GLY A 35 -6.77 -4.05 7.19
N GLY A 36 -6.07 -5.20 7.29
CA GLY A 36 -4.85 -5.43 6.52
C GLY A 36 -5.08 -5.52 5.02
N GLN A 37 -6.16 -6.18 4.60
CA GLN A 37 -6.54 -6.26 3.19
C GLN A 37 -6.89 -4.88 2.64
N ALA A 38 -7.68 -4.10 3.38
CA ALA A 38 -8.04 -2.74 2.98
C ALA A 38 -6.80 -1.84 2.83
N ALA A 39 -5.84 -1.96 3.76
CA ALA A 39 -4.60 -1.20 3.71
C ALA A 39 -3.78 -1.53 2.46
N ARG A 40 -3.66 -2.82 2.12
CA ARG A 40 -2.95 -3.28 0.91
C ARG A 40 -3.63 -2.78 -0.36
N VAL A 41 -4.95 -2.84 -0.41
CA VAL A 41 -5.70 -2.31 -1.56
C VAL A 41 -5.45 -0.81 -1.72
N ALA A 42 -5.50 -0.05 -0.62
CA ALA A 42 -5.26 1.38 -0.65
C ALA A 42 -3.84 1.71 -1.16
N LEU A 43 -2.84 0.96 -0.69
CA LEU A 43 -1.46 1.12 -1.17
C LEU A 43 -1.35 0.85 -2.67
N MET A 44 -1.89 -0.27 -3.12
CA MET A 44 -1.80 -0.65 -4.53
C MET A 44 -2.52 0.33 -5.44
N ARG A 45 -3.65 0.90 -4.99
CA ARG A 45 -4.33 1.97 -5.74
C ARG A 45 -3.43 3.18 -5.93
N SER A 46 -2.73 3.58 -4.88
CA SER A 46 -1.77 4.69 -4.98
C SER A 46 -0.64 4.38 -5.94
N LEU A 47 -0.12 3.15 -5.91
CA LEU A 47 0.99 2.72 -6.76
C LEU A 47 0.59 2.53 -8.22
N LEU A 48 -0.67 2.21 -8.50
CA LEU A 48 -1.17 2.11 -9.88
C LEU A 48 -1.11 3.43 -10.63
N ALA A 49 -1.12 4.55 -9.92
CA ALA A 49 -0.95 5.87 -10.52
C ALA A 49 0.50 6.15 -10.91
N GLU A 50 1.43 5.23 -10.66
CA GLU A 50 2.86 5.36 -10.94
C GLU A 50 3.43 6.67 -10.39
N PRO A 51 3.30 6.92 -9.07
CA PRO A 51 3.75 8.17 -8.48
C PRO A 51 5.28 8.27 -8.46
N ASP A 52 5.78 9.50 -8.49
CA ASP A 52 7.22 9.77 -8.33
C ASP A 52 7.66 9.65 -6.87
N ALA A 53 6.73 9.76 -5.94
CA ALA A 53 6.96 9.63 -4.51
C ALA A 53 5.69 9.13 -3.83
N LEU A 54 5.85 8.50 -2.68
CA LEU A 54 4.73 7.97 -1.90
C LEU A 54 4.67 8.68 -0.54
N LEU A 55 3.52 9.23 -0.20
CA LEU A 55 3.26 9.79 1.13
C LEU A 55 2.24 8.90 1.83
N MET A 56 2.60 8.39 3.00
CA MET A 56 1.73 7.58 3.84
C MET A 56 1.49 8.28 5.17
N ASP A 57 0.27 8.76 5.36
CA ASP A 57 -0.11 9.51 6.57
C ASP A 57 -0.98 8.62 7.46
N GLU A 58 -0.41 8.21 8.60
CA GLU A 58 -1.09 7.37 9.57
C GLU A 58 -1.64 6.04 9.00
N ALA A 59 -0.94 5.48 8.00
CA ALA A 59 -1.41 4.29 7.28
C ALA A 59 -1.52 3.04 8.14
N PHE A 60 -0.81 3.00 9.28
CA PHE A 60 -0.77 1.85 10.17
C PHE A 60 -1.69 1.96 11.38
N SER A 61 -2.31 3.12 11.59
CA SER A 61 -2.99 3.43 12.85
C SER A 61 -4.16 2.50 13.20
N ALA A 62 -4.86 1.98 12.19
CA ALA A 62 -6.02 1.12 12.37
C ALA A 62 -5.66 -0.37 12.48
N LEU A 63 -4.37 -0.73 12.40
CA LEU A 63 -3.92 -2.11 12.38
C LEU A 63 -3.43 -2.56 13.75
N ASP A 64 -3.75 -3.80 14.14
CA ASP A 64 -3.16 -4.42 15.30
C ASP A 64 -1.66 -4.70 15.05
N PRO A 65 -0.86 -5.02 16.11
CA PRO A 65 0.58 -5.20 15.94
C PRO A 65 0.99 -6.21 14.89
N GLU A 66 0.29 -7.34 14.79
CA GLU A 66 0.62 -8.39 13.82
C GLU A 66 0.37 -7.93 12.39
N ARG A 67 -0.81 -7.34 12.14
CA ARG A 67 -1.15 -6.81 10.82
C ARG A 67 -0.29 -5.61 10.44
N ARG A 68 0.08 -4.80 11.43
CA ARG A 68 0.99 -3.67 11.23
C ARG A 68 2.35 -4.14 10.73
N GLN A 69 2.92 -5.18 11.32
CA GLN A 69 4.18 -5.76 10.88
C GLN A 69 4.09 -6.32 9.47
N ALA A 70 3.04 -7.07 9.18
CA ALA A 70 2.84 -7.65 7.86
C ALA A 70 2.68 -6.57 6.79
N PHE A 71 1.88 -5.55 7.06
CA PHE A 71 1.67 -4.44 6.13
C PHE A 71 2.94 -3.61 5.95
N GLY A 72 3.67 -3.32 7.04
CA GLY A 72 4.93 -2.58 6.99
C GLY A 72 5.97 -3.25 6.11
N GLY A 73 6.11 -4.57 6.24
CA GLY A 73 6.99 -5.34 5.37
C GLY A 73 6.57 -5.28 3.91
N PHE A 74 5.28 -5.35 3.65
CA PHE A 74 4.73 -5.23 2.31
C PHE A 74 5.00 -3.86 1.69
N VAL A 75 4.77 -2.78 2.44
CA VAL A 75 5.06 -1.41 2.00
C VAL A 75 6.53 -1.26 1.64
N ARG A 76 7.41 -1.72 2.52
CA ARG A 76 8.86 -1.63 2.32
C ARG A 76 9.29 -2.35 1.05
N GLU A 77 8.76 -3.53 0.81
CA GLU A 77 9.03 -4.30 -0.40
C GLU A 77 8.58 -3.55 -1.65
N GLN A 78 7.36 -3.02 -1.64
CA GLN A 78 6.82 -2.30 -2.80
C GLN A 78 7.60 -1.03 -3.12
N VAL A 79 8.00 -0.27 -2.09
CA VAL A 79 8.80 0.94 -2.25
C VAL A 79 10.16 0.61 -2.85
N ARG A 80 10.81 -0.45 -2.37
CA ARG A 80 12.12 -0.88 -2.90
C ARG A 80 12.02 -1.36 -4.34
N LEU A 81 11.02 -2.17 -4.66
CA LEU A 81 10.83 -2.68 -6.01
C LEU A 81 10.60 -1.56 -7.03
N ARG A 82 9.89 -0.52 -6.63
CA ARG A 82 9.59 0.62 -7.50
C ARG A 82 10.67 1.70 -7.48
N ASN A 83 11.59 1.62 -6.51
CA ASN A 83 12.67 2.59 -6.35
C ASN A 83 12.16 4.04 -6.28
N ILE A 84 11.13 4.26 -5.50
CA ILE A 84 10.56 5.60 -5.28
C ILE A 84 10.81 6.06 -3.86
N PRO A 85 10.98 7.38 -3.63
CA PRO A 85 11.05 7.89 -2.27
C PRO A 85 9.69 7.78 -1.59
N ALA A 86 9.71 7.47 -0.30
CA ALA A 86 8.49 7.35 0.48
C ALA A 86 8.65 8.09 1.82
N LEU A 87 7.61 8.81 2.22
CA LEU A 87 7.52 9.48 3.50
C LEU A 87 6.40 8.84 4.32
N LEU A 88 6.75 8.35 5.49
CA LEU A 88 5.80 7.77 6.42
C LEU A 88 5.58 8.72 7.59
N VAL A 89 4.33 9.14 7.80
CA VAL A 89 3.92 9.95 8.95
C VAL A 89 3.17 9.04 9.92
N SER A 90 3.62 8.99 11.17
CA SER A 90 3.03 8.13 12.19
C SER A 90 3.21 8.72 13.58
N HIS A 91 2.26 8.45 14.48
CA HIS A 91 2.36 8.77 15.90
C HIS A 91 3.05 7.65 16.70
N ASP A 92 3.24 6.49 16.10
CA ASP A 92 3.87 5.34 16.75
C ASP A 92 5.33 5.25 16.34
N ALA A 93 6.23 5.42 17.32
CA ALA A 93 7.67 5.33 17.08
C ALA A 93 8.10 3.97 16.55
N GLY A 94 7.36 2.90 16.86
CA GLY A 94 7.62 1.56 16.34
C GLY A 94 7.51 1.46 14.83
N ASP A 95 6.72 2.32 14.20
CA ASP A 95 6.55 2.32 12.75
C ASP A 95 7.82 2.78 12.01
N ALA A 96 8.77 3.40 12.72
CA ALA A 96 10.06 3.79 12.14
C ALA A 96 10.84 2.59 11.62
N THR A 97 10.59 1.39 12.12
CA THR A 97 11.26 0.17 11.65
C THR A 97 10.95 -0.16 10.20
N PHE A 98 9.87 0.37 9.65
CA PHE A 98 9.47 0.14 8.26
C PHE A 98 10.15 1.08 7.28
N ALA A 99 10.84 2.10 7.78
CA ALA A 99 11.54 3.07 6.96
C ALA A 99 13.05 2.79 6.97
N ASP A 100 13.71 3.12 5.86
CA ASP A 100 15.16 2.98 5.75
C ASP A 100 15.89 4.27 6.19
N GLY A 101 15.16 5.38 6.29
CA GLY A 101 15.71 6.68 6.65
C GLY A 101 15.66 6.98 8.13
N THR A 102 16.30 8.08 8.52
CA THR A 102 16.26 8.56 9.89
C THR A 102 14.91 9.20 10.20
N PRO A 103 14.24 8.81 11.29
CA PRO A 103 12.99 9.46 11.68
C PRO A 103 13.21 10.93 12.05
N VAL A 104 12.25 11.77 11.67
CA VAL A 104 12.20 13.18 12.06
C VAL A 104 10.98 13.36 12.95
N ARG A 105 11.22 13.88 14.16
CA ARG A 105 10.12 14.17 15.08
C ARG A 105 9.63 15.60 14.84
N LEU A 106 8.35 15.72 14.54
CA LEU A 106 7.68 17.01 14.44
C LEU A 106 7.20 17.42 15.83
N ALA A 107 7.61 18.60 16.25
CA ALA A 107 7.24 19.10 17.58
C ALA A 107 5.78 19.48 17.68
#